data_eff6e1afac2c4ce666a6d68769772467
#
_entry.id   eff6e1afac2c4ce666a6d68769772467
#
_cell.length_a   1.000
_cell.length_b   1.000
_cell.length_c   1.000
_cell.angle_alpha   90.00
_cell.angle_beta   90.00
_cell.angle_gamma   90.00
#
_symmetry.space_group_name_H-M   'P 1'
#
loop_
_entity.id
_entity.type
_entity.pdbx_description
1 polymer ?
#
loop_
_entity_poly.entity_id
_entity_poly.type
_entity_poly.pdbx_seq_one_letter_code
_entity_poly.pdbx_strand_id
1 'polypeptide(L)'
;MKYFLLLLLTLQAVAQPADLVLKGADIYTVDASRSWAQVLAVRDGKIVYVGETDSVHSLIGEKTRVMDLEGKMVLPGFHDSHVHPASSGRELMQCDLSEARSVQEIERTIR
;
A
#
# COMPACT_ATOMS: atom_id res chain seq x y z
N MET A 1 -49.32 -34.39 19.36
CA MET A 1 -48.10 -34.17 18.58
C MET A 1 -48.00 -32.66 18.27
N LYS A 2 -47.11 -31.94 18.96
CA LYS A 2 -46.88 -30.51 18.75
C LYS A 2 -45.68 -30.37 17.85
N TYR A 3 -45.87 -29.92 16.61
CA TYR A 3 -44.79 -29.59 15.68
C TYR A 3 -44.18 -28.25 16.11
N PHE A 4 -42.97 -28.29 16.62
CA PHE A 4 -42.15 -27.10 16.92
C PHE A 4 -41.44 -26.72 15.64
N LEU A 5 -41.97 -25.70 14.97
CA LEU A 5 -41.39 -25.16 13.74
C LEU A 5 -40.19 -24.28 14.13
N LEU A 6 -39.00 -24.81 14.00
CA LEU A 6 -37.73 -24.04 14.21
C LEU A 6 -37.51 -23.09 13.04
N LEU A 7 -37.83 -21.82 13.23
CA LEU A 7 -37.55 -20.76 12.26
C LEU A 7 -36.06 -20.42 12.36
N LEU A 8 -35.23 -20.98 11.48
CA LEU A 8 -33.84 -20.60 11.32
C LEU A 8 -33.78 -19.21 10.64
N LEU A 9 -33.66 -18.14 11.43
CA LEU A 9 -33.27 -16.83 10.94
C LEU A 9 -31.78 -16.91 10.50
N THR A 10 -31.56 -17.06 9.23
CA THR A 10 -30.21 -16.83 8.65
C THR A 10 -29.94 -15.33 8.70
N LEU A 11 -29.12 -14.90 9.67
CA LEU A 11 -28.57 -13.56 9.72
C LEU A 11 -27.57 -13.44 8.56
N GLN A 12 -28.01 -12.87 7.44
CA GLN A 12 -27.09 -12.54 6.35
C GLN A 12 -26.22 -11.36 6.85
N ALA A 13 -24.95 -11.63 7.09
CA ALA A 13 -24.00 -10.58 7.36
C ALA A 13 -23.85 -9.71 6.10
N VAL A 14 -24.55 -8.59 6.06
CA VAL A 14 -24.34 -7.58 5.03
C VAL A 14 -22.93 -7.02 5.22
N ALA A 15 -22.08 -7.23 4.23
CA ALA A 15 -20.74 -6.67 4.25
C ALA A 15 -20.86 -5.14 4.38
N GLN A 16 -20.27 -4.57 5.43
CA GLN A 16 -20.27 -3.13 5.61
C GLN A 16 -19.38 -2.48 4.54
N PRO A 17 -19.82 -1.39 3.89
CA PRO A 17 -19.00 -0.70 2.90
C PRO A 17 -17.66 -0.21 3.47
N ALA A 18 -16.66 -0.11 2.61
CA ALA A 18 -15.38 0.49 2.92
C ALA A 18 -15.46 2.03 2.80
N ASP A 19 -14.57 2.73 3.50
CA ASP A 19 -14.41 4.19 3.37
C ASP A 19 -13.60 4.51 2.11
N LEU A 20 -12.61 3.68 1.80
CA LEU A 20 -11.70 3.85 0.67
C LEU A 20 -11.45 2.51 -0.01
N VAL A 21 -11.48 2.53 -1.33
CA VAL A 21 -11.03 1.42 -2.18
C VAL A 21 -9.98 1.94 -3.15
N LEU A 22 -8.82 1.32 -3.14
CA LEU A 22 -7.77 1.49 -4.15
C LEU A 22 -7.87 0.34 -5.12
N LYS A 23 -8.04 0.61 -6.42
CA LYS A 23 -8.16 -0.42 -7.48
C LYS A 23 -7.23 -0.14 -8.64
N GLY A 24 -7.05 -1.11 -9.52
CA GLY A 24 -6.19 -0.99 -10.69
C GLY A 24 -4.72 -0.74 -10.33
N ALA A 25 -4.26 -1.26 -9.20
CA ALA A 25 -2.93 -1.07 -8.67
C ALA A 25 -2.11 -2.35 -8.72
N ASP A 26 -0.80 -2.21 -8.74
CA ASP A 26 0.15 -3.29 -8.46
C ASP A 26 0.50 -3.22 -6.97
N ILE A 27 -0.26 -3.93 -6.13
CA ILE A 27 -0.12 -3.90 -4.68
C ILE A 27 0.80 -5.01 -4.23
N TYR A 28 2.00 -4.66 -3.72
CA TYR A 28 2.90 -5.62 -3.11
C TYR A 28 2.61 -5.72 -1.61
N THR A 29 2.13 -6.88 -1.15
CA THR A 29 1.56 -7.03 0.20
C THR A 29 2.61 -7.09 1.31
N VAL A 30 3.86 -7.47 0.98
CA VAL A 30 4.96 -7.68 1.94
C VAL A 30 4.59 -8.68 3.05
N ASP A 31 3.60 -9.53 2.80
CA ASP A 31 3.25 -10.64 3.68
C ASP A 31 4.27 -11.81 3.56
N ALA A 32 4.07 -12.87 4.34
CA ALA A 32 4.96 -14.02 4.32
C ALA A 32 5.09 -14.70 2.94
N SER A 33 4.04 -14.62 2.13
CA SER A 33 4.01 -15.16 0.75
C SER A 33 4.56 -14.17 -0.28
N ARG A 34 4.80 -12.90 0.10
CA ARG A 34 5.22 -11.82 -0.80
C ARG A 34 4.33 -11.73 -2.04
N SER A 35 3.03 -11.79 -1.81
CA SER A 35 2.02 -11.82 -2.86
C SER A 35 1.77 -10.44 -3.48
N TRP A 36 1.13 -10.46 -4.64
CA TRP A 36 0.63 -9.26 -5.32
C TRP A 36 -0.89 -9.27 -5.31
N ALA A 37 -1.48 -8.09 -5.27
CA ALA A 37 -2.91 -7.89 -5.33
C ALA A 37 -3.24 -6.70 -6.24
N GLN A 38 -4.51 -6.58 -6.66
CA GLN A 38 -4.97 -5.54 -7.58
C GLN A 38 -5.83 -4.50 -6.88
N VAL A 39 -6.35 -4.84 -5.70
CA VAL A 39 -7.28 -3.99 -4.95
C VAL A 39 -7.04 -4.07 -3.45
N LEU A 40 -7.27 -2.94 -2.79
CA LEU A 40 -7.21 -2.82 -1.34
C LEU A 40 -8.41 -1.99 -0.87
N ALA A 41 -9.09 -2.44 0.20
CA ALA A 41 -10.17 -1.69 0.83
C ALA A 41 -9.84 -1.38 2.29
N VAL A 42 -10.18 -0.14 2.69
CA VAL A 42 -9.96 0.40 4.04
C VAL A 42 -11.30 0.81 4.64
N ARG A 43 -11.49 0.47 5.92
CA ARG A 43 -12.62 0.92 6.73
C ARG A 43 -12.15 1.24 8.15
N ASP A 44 -12.56 2.38 8.69
CA ASP A 44 -12.17 2.87 10.03
C ASP A 44 -10.64 2.86 10.24
N GLY A 45 -9.89 3.26 9.20
CA GLY A 45 -8.43 3.30 9.21
C GLY A 45 -7.74 1.92 9.18
N LYS A 46 -8.48 0.85 8.94
CA LYS A 46 -7.94 -0.53 8.87
C LYS A 46 -8.15 -1.12 7.49
N ILE A 47 -7.18 -1.88 7.03
CA ILE A 47 -7.30 -2.68 5.81
C ILE A 47 -8.29 -3.82 6.11
N VAL A 48 -9.40 -3.89 5.35
CA VAL A 48 -10.45 -4.90 5.49
C VAL A 48 -10.47 -5.88 4.33
N TYR A 49 -9.77 -5.56 3.24
CA TYR A 49 -9.64 -6.44 2.09
C TYR A 49 -8.35 -6.14 1.33
N VAL A 50 -7.68 -7.18 0.87
CA VAL A 50 -6.58 -7.13 -0.11
C VAL A 50 -6.74 -8.34 -1.03
N GLY A 51 -6.74 -8.15 -2.34
CA GLY A 51 -6.90 -9.26 -3.28
C GLY A 51 -7.24 -8.81 -4.70
N GLU A 52 -8.05 -9.62 -5.38
CA GLU A 52 -8.47 -9.40 -6.75
C GLU A 52 -9.68 -8.45 -6.84
N THR A 53 -9.81 -7.79 -7.99
CA THR A 53 -10.84 -6.76 -8.22
C THR A 53 -12.27 -7.30 -8.13
N ASP A 54 -12.51 -8.55 -8.55
CA ASP A 54 -13.86 -9.11 -8.64
C ASP A 54 -14.56 -9.23 -7.29
N SER A 55 -13.81 -9.37 -6.20
CA SER A 55 -14.38 -9.58 -4.86
C SER A 55 -14.66 -8.30 -4.08
N VAL A 56 -14.22 -7.13 -4.57
CA VAL A 56 -14.34 -5.85 -3.83
C VAL A 56 -15.71 -5.19 -3.96
N HIS A 57 -16.51 -5.57 -4.95
CA HIS A 57 -17.78 -4.91 -5.27
C HIS A 57 -18.75 -4.81 -4.08
N SER A 58 -18.79 -5.84 -3.23
CA SER A 58 -19.63 -5.87 -2.02
C SER A 58 -19.21 -4.87 -0.94
N LEU A 59 -17.99 -4.32 -1.03
CA LEU A 59 -17.43 -3.34 -0.11
C LEU A 59 -17.59 -1.90 -0.63
N ILE A 60 -18.09 -1.70 -1.84
CA ILE A 60 -18.30 -0.37 -2.41
C ILE A 60 -19.74 0.07 -2.14
N GLY A 61 -19.92 1.12 -1.36
CA GLY A 61 -21.20 1.76 -1.07
C GLY A 61 -21.23 3.21 -1.56
N GLU A 62 -22.36 3.88 -1.38
CA GLU A 62 -22.56 5.28 -1.84
C GLU A 62 -21.52 6.27 -1.30
N LYS A 63 -20.98 6.03 -0.12
CA LYS A 63 -20.00 6.91 0.52
C LYS A 63 -18.56 6.44 0.34
N THR A 64 -18.33 5.30 -0.30
CA THR A 64 -17.00 4.75 -0.53
C THR A 64 -16.23 5.61 -1.53
N ARG A 65 -15.08 6.13 -1.12
CA ARG A 65 -14.14 6.77 -2.04
C ARG A 65 -13.40 5.70 -2.83
N VAL A 66 -13.61 5.65 -4.14
CA VAL A 66 -12.89 4.74 -5.02
C VAL A 66 -11.80 5.51 -5.78
N MET A 67 -10.57 5.02 -5.72
CA MET A 67 -9.42 5.57 -6.45
C MET A 67 -8.89 4.52 -7.42
N ASP A 68 -8.89 4.84 -8.71
CA ASP A 68 -8.22 4.05 -9.72
C ASP A 68 -6.76 4.51 -9.83
N LEU A 69 -5.83 3.62 -9.63
CA LEU A 69 -4.39 3.93 -9.58
C LEU A 69 -3.66 3.65 -10.89
N GLU A 70 -4.38 3.15 -11.91
CA GLU A 70 -3.84 3.02 -13.28
C GLU A 70 -2.50 2.29 -13.35
N GLY A 71 -2.35 1.17 -12.63
CA GLY A 71 -1.12 0.38 -12.58
C GLY A 71 -0.01 0.96 -11.68
N LYS A 72 -0.32 1.96 -10.86
CA LYS A 72 0.68 2.46 -9.90
C LYS A 72 0.95 1.43 -8.82
N MET A 73 2.22 1.36 -8.42
CA MET A 73 2.64 0.48 -7.33
C MET A 73 2.17 1.01 -5.98
N VAL A 74 1.65 0.10 -5.16
CA VAL A 74 1.27 0.37 -3.76
C VAL A 74 2.07 -0.53 -2.84
N LEU A 75 2.63 0.07 -1.80
CA LEU A 75 3.46 -0.58 -0.78
C LEU A 75 3.01 -0.15 0.60
N PRO A 76 3.25 -0.98 1.64
CA PRO A 76 3.21 -0.49 3.02
C PRO A 76 4.19 0.67 3.22
N GLY A 77 3.86 1.57 4.14
CA GLY A 77 4.77 2.66 4.50
C GLY A 77 6.11 2.13 5.00
N PHE A 78 7.19 2.78 4.61
CA PHE A 78 8.53 2.38 5.03
C PHE A 78 8.80 2.80 6.47
N HIS A 79 9.37 1.89 7.25
CA HIS A 79 9.89 2.15 8.58
C HIS A 79 11.40 1.91 8.54
N ASP A 80 12.18 2.98 8.63
CA ASP A 80 13.63 2.89 8.72
C ASP A 80 14.06 3.13 10.16
N SER A 81 14.70 2.14 10.76
CA SER A 81 15.19 2.18 12.15
C SER A 81 16.61 2.72 12.28
N HIS A 82 17.31 2.92 11.16
CA HIS A 82 18.67 3.44 11.13
C HIS A 82 18.87 4.31 9.90
N VAL A 83 18.60 5.60 10.02
CA VAL A 83 18.68 6.56 8.93
C VAL A 83 19.40 7.84 9.39
N HIS A 84 20.20 8.41 8.50
CA HIS A 84 20.96 9.65 8.72
C HIS A 84 20.56 10.75 7.73
N PRO A 85 19.29 11.22 7.70
CA PRO A 85 18.80 12.12 6.67
C PRO A 85 19.55 13.48 6.64
N ALA A 86 19.96 13.97 7.79
CA ALA A 86 20.66 15.24 7.90
C ALA A 86 22.08 15.18 7.34
N SER A 87 22.84 14.10 7.61
CA SER A 87 24.19 13.92 7.07
C SER A 87 24.14 13.63 5.57
N SER A 88 23.26 12.72 5.14
CA SER A 88 23.12 12.38 3.72
C SER A 88 22.62 13.57 2.89
N GLY A 89 21.68 14.36 3.43
CA GLY A 89 21.24 15.59 2.77
C GLY A 89 22.35 16.62 2.62
N ARG A 90 23.25 16.73 3.61
CA ARG A 90 24.42 17.60 3.50
C ARG A 90 25.45 17.08 2.49
N GLU A 91 25.68 15.78 2.44
CA GLU A 91 26.57 15.14 1.47
C GLU A 91 26.13 15.40 0.02
N LEU A 92 24.82 15.36 -0.25
CA LEU A 92 24.25 15.70 -1.57
C LEU A 92 24.50 17.16 -1.99
N MET A 93 24.79 18.05 -1.05
CA MET A 93 25.10 19.46 -1.30
C MET A 93 26.61 19.72 -1.43
N GLN A 94 27.44 18.70 -1.21
CA GLN A 94 28.91 18.81 -1.31
C GLN A 94 29.40 18.31 -2.66
N CYS A 95 30.64 18.68 -2.99
CA CYS A 95 31.31 18.13 -4.15
C CYS A 95 31.68 16.67 -3.88
N ASP A 96 31.06 15.74 -4.59
CA ASP A 96 31.34 14.32 -4.49
C ASP A 96 32.65 13.99 -5.23
N LEU A 97 33.64 13.55 -4.49
CA LEU A 97 34.95 13.14 -5.00
C LEU A 97 35.19 11.63 -4.86
N SER A 98 34.17 10.85 -4.48
CA SER A 98 34.29 9.40 -4.19
C SER A 98 34.77 8.59 -5.39
N GLU A 99 34.45 9.01 -6.61
CA GLU A 99 34.87 8.34 -7.83
C GLU A 99 36.22 8.86 -8.41
N ALA A 100 36.78 9.93 -7.85
CA ALA A 100 38.03 10.51 -8.36
C ALA A 100 39.23 9.59 -8.03
N ARG A 101 39.97 9.19 -9.05
CA ARG A 101 41.12 8.28 -8.99
C ARG A 101 42.47 8.98 -9.17
N SER A 102 42.46 10.27 -9.48
CA SER A 102 43.67 11.10 -9.73
C SER A 102 43.47 12.53 -9.28
N VAL A 103 44.57 13.24 -9.04
CA VAL A 103 44.56 14.68 -8.73
C VAL A 103 43.90 15.49 -9.85
N GLN A 104 44.10 15.09 -11.09
CA GLN A 104 43.56 15.77 -12.26
C GLN A 104 42.01 15.60 -12.33
N GLU A 105 41.48 14.48 -11.87
CA GLU A 105 40.02 14.27 -11.76
C GLU A 105 39.42 15.10 -10.65
N ILE A 106 40.09 15.18 -9.49
CA ILE A 106 39.69 16.05 -8.38
C ILE A 106 39.58 17.50 -8.84
N GLU A 107 40.67 18.03 -9.48
CA GLU A 107 40.69 19.39 -9.99
C GLU A 107 39.59 19.67 -11.02
N ARG A 108 39.22 18.67 -11.81
CA ARG A 108 38.17 18.79 -12.82
C ARG A 108 36.78 18.85 -12.20
N THR A 109 36.57 18.10 -11.13
CA THR A 109 35.27 18.01 -10.42
C THR A 109 35.02 19.26 -9.58
N ILE A 110 36.06 19.91 -9.06
CA ILE A 110 35.94 21.10 -8.21
C ILE A 110 35.73 22.40 -9.02
N ARG A 111 36.09 22.43 -10.29
CA ARG A 111 35.96 23.62 -11.18
C ARG A 111 34.54 23.75 -11.74
#